data_47f1836d1dbc7d591248eeda698281e6
#
_entry.id   47f1836d1dbc7d591248eeda698281e6
#
_cell.length_a   1.000
_cell.length_b   1.000
_cell.length_c   1.000
_cell.angle_alpha   90.00
_cell.angle_beta   90.00
_cell.angle_gamma   90.00
#
_symmetry.space_group_name_H-M   'P 1'
#
loop_
_entity.id
_entity.type
_entity.pdbx_description
1 polymer ?
#
loop_
_entity_poly.entity_id
_entity_poly.type
_entity_poly.pdbx_seq_one_letter_code
_entity_poly.pdbx_strand_id
1 'polypeptide(L)'
;MEDKKEMLLSYIKSNVAPILVDFISGQDLKGAIVLPANIDAKELNGHYYGADFMPPKWLNEILSTNENKVLVIDKIDTISKEEQLKFCELLEYRKISTFELPKNCVIIITANEVNKDKINEEIFSLVARI
;
A
#
# COMPACT_ATOMS: atom_id res chain seq x y z
N MET A 1 19.82 10.55 -7.60
CA MET A 1 19.57 9.58 -6.55
C MET A 1 18.85 10.21 -5.38
N GLU A 2 19.43 11.21 -4.78
CA GLU A 2 18.78 12.00 -3.73
C GLU A 2 17.50 12.63 -4.25
N ASP A 3 17.49 13.01 -5.52
CA ASP A 3 16.34 13.62 -6.16
C ASP A 3 15.10 12.75 -6.12
N LYS A 4 15.23 11.45 -6.33
CA LYS A 4 14.10 10.52 -6.25
C LYS A 4 13.54 10.41 -4.84
N LYS A 5 14.43 10.40 -3.84
CA LYS A 5 14.03 10.34 -2.44
C LYS A 5 13.31 11.63 -2.03
N GLU A 6 13.81 12.77 -2.47
CA GLU A 6 13.17 14.06 -2.23
C GLU A 6 11.81 14.15 -2.91
N MET A 7 11.72 13.66 -4.16
CA MET A 7 10.47 13.59 -4.88
C MET A 7 9.46 12.72 -4.14
N LEU A 8 9.90 11.57 -3.63
CA LEU A 8 9.02 10.69 -2.87
C LEU A 8 8.48 11.38 -1.63
N LEU A 9 9.33 12.05 -0.87
CA LEU A 9 8.90 12.79 0.32
C LEU A 9 7.90 13.89 -0.01
N SER A 10 8.11 14.55 -1.14
CA SER A 10 7.18 15.57 -1.63
C SER A 10 5.83 14.97 -1.98
N TYR A 11 5.80 13.82 -2.64
CA TYR A 11 4.57 13.12 -2.97
C TYR A 11 3.83 12.63 -1.73
N ILE A 12 4.58 12.16 -0.72
CA ILE A 12 3.98 11.75 0.55
C ILE A 12 3.25 12.93 1.18
N LYS A 13 3.84 14.11 1.17
CA LYS A 13 3.20 15.31 1.71
C LYS A 13 1.96 15.71 0.93
N SER A 14 2.00 15.55 -0.40
CA SER A 14 0.89 15.93 -1.27
C SER A 14 -0.27 14.93 -1.24
N ASN A 15 0.03 13.68 -0.96
CA ASN A 15 -0.94 12.58 -0.89
C ASN A 15 -1.86 12.52 -2.12
N VAL A 16 -1.26 12.50 -3.31
CA VAL A 16 -2.04 12.60 -4.55
C VAL A 16 -2.52 11.25 -5.08
N ALA A 17 -1.71 10.20 -4.96
CA ALA A 17 -2.04 8.87 -5.48
C ALA A 17 -1.12 7.82 -4.87
N PRO A 18 -1.47 6.53 -4.92
CA PRO A 18 -0.51 5.48 -4.58
C PRO A 18 0.72 5.58 -5.47
N ILE A 19 1.90 5.39 -4.89
CA ILE A 19 3.18 5.60 -5.58
C ILE A 19 3.96 4.29 -5.63
N LEU A 20 4.41 3.92 -6.82
CA LEU A 20 5.25 2.73 -7.02
C LEU A 20 6.72 3.15 -7.16
N VAL A 21 7.58 2.55 -6.34
CA VAL A 21 9.01 2.87 -6.30
C VAL A 21 9.85 1.59 -6.28
N ASP A 22 11.10 1.68 -6.77
CA ASP A 22 12.02 0.54 -6.79
C ASP A 22 13.37 0.84 -6.12
N PHE A 23 13.50 1.97 -5.44
CA PHE A 23 14.77 2.41 -4.86
C PHE A 23 14.80 2.39 -3.33
N ILE A 24 13.71 2.00 -2.69
CA ILE A 24 13.62 1.84 -1.23
C ILE A 24 12.78 0.61 -0.90
N SER A 25 12.87 0.15 0.34
CA SER A 25 11.97 -0.86 0.88
C SER A 25 11.11 -0.25 2.00
N GLY A 26 10.09 -0.98 2.43
CA GLY A 26 9.22 -0.51 3.51
C GLY A 26 9.99 -0.20 4.79
N GLN A 27 11.06 -0.93 5.05
CA GLN A 27 11.88 -0.76 6.24
C GLN A 27 12.63 0.58 6.26
N ASP A 28 12.82 1.19 5.11
CA ASP A 28 13.52 2.48 4.99
C ASP A 28 12.65 3.67 5.40
N LEU A 29 11.34 3.44 5.56
CA LEU A 29 10.39 4.49 5.93
C LEU A 29 10.00 4.32 7.40
N LYS A 30 10.57 5.14 8.26
CA LYS A 30 10.31 5.09 9.70
C LYS A 30 8.86 5.38 10.01
N GLY A 31 8.29 4.57 10.89
CA GLY A 31 6.90 4.75 11.33
C GLY A 31 5.86 4.29 10.31
N ALA A 32 6.30 3.78 9.17
CA ALA A 32 5.38 3.25 8.17
C ALA A 32 4.77 1.92 8.64
N ILE A 33 3.54 1.68 8.21
CA ILE A 33 2.90 0.39 8.39
C ILE A 33 3.20 -0.42 7.14
N VAL A 34 3.91 -1.52 7.30
CA VAL A 34 4.41 -2.31 6.17
C VAL A 34 3.59 -3.59 6.04
N LEU A 35 2.98 -3.76 4.86
CA LEU A 35 2.29 -4.98 4.49
C LEU A 35 3.19 -5.77 3.54
N PRO A 36 3.62 -6.98 3.90
CA PRO A 36 4.37 -7.79 2.94
C PRO A 36 3.46 -8.19 1.77
N ALA A 37 4.00 -8.26 0.58
CA ALA A 37 3.19 -8.58 -0.61
C ALA A 37 2.48 -9.94 -0.47
N ASN A 38 3.09 -10.88 0.26
CA ASN A 38 2.51 -12.20 0.47
C ASN A 38 1.51 -12.29 1.63
N ILE A 39 1.08 -11.15 2.17
CA ILE A 39 0.07 -11.11 3.24
C ILE A 39 -1.16 -11.90 2.82
N ASP A 40 -1.73 -12.68 3.74
CA ASP A 40 -2.90 -13.47 3.39
C ASP A 40 -4.17 -12.60 3.36
N ALA A 41 -5.22 -13.12 2.73
CA ALA A 41 -6.45 -12.36 2.51
C ALA A 41 -7.11 -11.92 3.82
N LYS A 42 -7.07 -12.72 4.86
CA LYS A 42 -7.66 -12.37 6.16
C LYS A 42 -6.90 -11.25 6.85
N GLU A 43 -5.59 -11.30 6.79
CA GLU A 43 -4.75 -10.26 7.39
C GLU A 43 -4.85 -8.95 6.62
N LEU A 44 -5.06 -9.04 5.30
CA LEU A 44 -5.22 -7.86 4.46
C LEU A 44 -6.58 -7.22 4.60
N ASN A 45 -7.64 -8.04 4.50
CA ASN A 45 -9.01 -7.57 4.34
C ASN A 45 -9.86 -7.62 5.62
N GLY A 46 -9.35 -8.25 6.69
CA GLY A 46 -10.14 -8.50 7.87
C GLY A 46 -11.06 -9.71 7.70
N HIS A 47 -11.94 -9.94 8.64
CA HIS A 47 -12.82 -11.11 8.63
C HIS A 47 -14.09 -10.86 9.42
N TYR A 48 -15.09 -11.71 9.20
CA TYR A 48 -16.34 -11.67 9.95
C TYR A 48 -16.26 -12.59 11.16
N TYR A 49 -16.78 -12.10 12.28
CA TYR A 49 -16.97 -12.88 13.49
C TYR A 49 -18.47 -12.88 13.78
N GLY A 50 -19.15 -13.94 13.33
CA GLY A 50 -20.59 -13.94 13.29
C GLY A 50 -21.10 -12.89 12.30
N ALA A 51 -21.92 -11.97 12.78
CA ALA A 51 -22.44 -10.85 11.96
C ALA A 51 -21.53 -9.62 11.99
N ASP A 52 -20.53 -9.62 12.88
CA ASP A 52 -19.65 -8.46 13.07
C ASP A 52 -18.42 -8.56 12.19
N PHE A 53 -18.12 -7.49 11.46
CA PHE A 53 -16.90 -7.40 10.66
C PHE A 53 -15.76 -6.88 11.52
N MET A 54 -14.64 -7.63 11.52
CA MET A 54 -13.42 -7.25 12.23
C MET A 54 -12.42 -6.70 11.22
N PRO A 55 -12.13 -5.40 11.23
CA PRO A 55 -11.15 -4.83 10.31
C PRO A 55 -9.75 -5.38 10.59
N PRO A 56 -8.85 -5.36 9.59
CA PRO A 56 -7.50 -5.85 9.80
C PRO A 56 -6.74 -5.00 10.81
N LYS A 57 -5.78 -5.62 11.47
CA LYS A 57 -4.96 -4.96 12.49
C LYS A 57 -4.28 -3.71 11.99
N TRP A 58 -3.71 -3.78 10.79
CA TRP A 58 -3.00 -2.64 10.21
C TRP A 58 -3.93 -1.43 10.01
N LEU A 59 -5.17 -1.68 9.65
CA LEU A 59 -6.16 -0.61 9.46
C LEU A 59 -6.53 0.03 10.79
N ASN A 60 -6.67 -0.77 11.84
CA ASN A 60 -6.93 -0.24 13.17
C ASN A 60 -5.81 0.69 13.65
N GLU A 61 -4.57 0.37 13.34
CA GLU A 61 -3.43 1.23 13.66
C GLU A 61 -3.55 2.59 12.98
N ILE A 62 -3.95 2.59 11.70
CA ILE A 62 -4.15 3.83 10.96
C ILE A 62 -5.31 4.65 11.52
N LEU A 63 -6.42 3.99 11.81
CA LEU A 63 -7.63 4.67 12.28
C LEU A 63 -7.52 5.18 13.72
N SER A 64 -6.56 4.65 14.48
CA SER A 64 -6.38 5.04 15.89
C SER A 64 -5.59 6.33 16.08
N THR A 65 -5.13 6.95 15.02
CA THR A 65 -4.32 8.17 15.09
C THR A 65 -4.81 9.23 14.11
N ASN A 66 -4.57 10.49 14.44
CA ASN A 66 -4.80 11.62 13.55
C ASN A 66 -3.51 12.06 12.84
N GLU A 67 -2.40 11.40 13.14
CA GLU A 67 -1.12 11.71 12.51
C GLU A 67 -1.08 11.19 11.08
N ASN A 68 -0.25 11.83 10.25
CA ASN A 68 -0.01 11.34 8.89
C ASN A 68 0.66 9.98 8.95
N LYS A 69 0.12 9.03 8.20
CA LYS A 69 0.64 7.67 8.15
C LYS A 69 1.00 7.27 6.72
N VAL A 70 2.01 6.43 6.61
CA VAL A 70 2.41 5.84 5.34
C VAL A 70 2.13 4.34 5.42
N LEU A 71 1.35 3.85 4.47
CA LEU A 71 1.06 2.43 4.32
C LEU A 71 1.89 1.92 3.15
N VAL A 72 2.72 0.93 3.39
CA VAL A 72 3.62 0.37 2.38
C VAL A 72 3.20 -1.04 2.03
N ILE A 73 3.00 -1.30 0.74
CA ILE A 73 2.88 -2.66 0.20
C ILE A 73 4.28 -3.01 -0.29
N ASP A 74 4.96 -3.92 0.41
CA ASP A 74 6.39 -4.13 0.23
C ASP A 74 6.69 -5.26 -0.75
N LYS A 75 7.51 -4.96 -1.75
CA LYS A 75 8.03 -5.93 -2.73
C LYS A 75 6.94 -6.69 -3.48
N ILE A 76 6.08 -5.92 -4.14
CA ILE A 76 4.93 -6.48 -4.87
C ILE A 76 5.34 -7.48 -5.97
N ASP A 77 6.53 -7.31 -6.53
CA ASP A 77 7.03 -8.18 -7.60
C ASP A 77 7.53 -9.54 -7.12
N THR A 78 7.46 -9.81 -5.81
CA THR A 78 7.85 -11.13 -5.25
C THR A 78 6.71 -12.14 -5.27
N ILE A 79 5.49 -11.70 -5.55
CA ILE A 79 4.33 -12.59 -5.70
C ILE A 79 3.88 -12.60 -7.16
N SER A 80 3.04 -13.56 -7.54
CA SER A 80 2.56 -13.66 -8.91
C SER A 80 1.70 -12.45 -9.28
N LYS A 81 1.62 -12.14 -10.58
CA LYS A 81 0.78 -11.06 -11.08
C LYS A 81 -0.69 -11.25 -10.67
N GLU A 82 -1.15 -12.49 -10.66
CA GLU A 82 -2.52 -12.81 -10.27
C GLU A 82 -2.77 -12.50 -8.80
N GLU A 83 -1.84 -12.87 -7.93
CA GLU A 83 -1.95 -12.58 -6.50
C GLU A 83 -1.89 -11.08 -6.20
N GLN A 84 -1.22 -10.31 -7.02
CA GLN A 84 -1.13 -8.86 -6.86
C GLN A 84 -2.50 -8.19 -6.94
N LEU A 85 -3.45 -8.80 -7.63
CA LEU A 85 -4.80 -8.24 -7.79
C LEU A 85 -5.54 -8.07 -6.47
N LYS A 86 -5.14 -8.76 -5.41
CA LYS A 86 -5.74 -8.60 -4.09
C LYS A 86 -5.60 -7.18 -3.52
N PHE A 87 -4.65 -6.40 -4.03
CA PHE A 87 -4.43 -5.03 -3.59
C PHE A 87 -5.22 -3.98 -4.40
N CYS A 88 -5.87 -4.38 -5.49
CA CYS A 88 -6.50 -3.42 -6.41
C CYS A 88 -7.60 -2.59 -5.76
N GLU A 89 -8.45 -3.20 -4.92
CA GLU A 89 -9.51 -2.46 -4.24
C GLU A 89 -8.92 -1.37 -3.34
N LEU A 90 -7.90 -1.72 -2.58
CA LEU A 90 -7.22 -0.79 -1.68
C LEU A 90 -6.59 0.37 -2.47
N LEU A 91 -5.95 0.06 -3.58
CA LEU A 91 -5.28 1.07 -4.40
C LEU A 91 -6.26 1.98 -5.12
N GLU A 92 -7.35 1.43 -5.63
CA GLU A 92 -8.32 2.18 -6.43
C GLU A 92 -9.26 2.99 -5.56
N TYR A 93 -9.82 2.39 -4.52
CA TYR A 93 -10.87 3.00 -3.72
C TYR A 93 -10.42 3.47 -2.34
N ARG A 94 -9.20 3.16 -1.95
CA ARG A 94 -8.65 3.53 -0.63
C ARG A 94 -9.53 3.01 0.50
N LYS A 95 -9.99 1.78 0.39
CA LYS A 95 -10.85 1.17 1.42
C LYS A 95 -10.68 -0.34 1.47
N ILE A 96 -11.03 -0.90 2.60
CA ILE A 96 -11.15 -2.32 2.83
C ILE A 96 -12.59 -2.57 3.30
N SER A 97 -13.36 -3.32 2.52
CA SER A 97 -14.79 -3.53 2.79
C SER A 97 -15.50 -2.18 2.87
N THR A 98 -16.08 -1.83 4.02
CA THR A 98 -16.75 -0.54 4.24
C THR A 98 -15.88 0.50 4.92
N PHE A 99 -14.63 0.14 5.28
CA PHE A 99 -13.72 1.02 6.01
C PHE A 99 -12.82 1.79 5.05
N GLU A 100 -12.98 3.09 5.00
CA GLU A 100 -12.17 3.95 4.15
C GLU A 100 -10.88 4.36 4.87
N LEU A 101 -9.79 4.46 4.12
CA LEU A 101 -8.56 5.01 4.64
C LEU A 101 -8.74 6.51 4.89
N PRO A 102 -8.23 7.03 6.01
CA PRO A 102 -8.28 8.47 6.24
C PRO A 102 -7.43 9.21 5.22
N LYS A 103 -7.75 10.48 4.99
CA LYS A 103 -7.05 11.33 4.02
C LYS A 103 -5.56 11.49 4.34
N ASN A 104 -5.19 11.34 5.60
CA ASN A 104 -3.81 11.47 6.05
C ASN A 104 -2.98 10.19 5.86
N CYS A 105 -3.52 9.18 5.19
CA CYS A 105 -2.80 7.94 4.89
C CYS A 105 -2.34 7.94 3.42
N VAL A 106 -1.04 7.80 3.22
CA VAL A 106 -0.43 7.71 1.89
C VAL A 106 -0.05 6.28 1.61
N ILE A 107 -0.34 5.78 0.41
CA ILE A 107 0.00 4.41 0.03
C ILE A 107 1.25 4.43 -0.85
N ILE A 108 2.24 3.63 -0.47
CA ILE A 108 3.47 3.43 -1.25
C ILE A 108 3.60 1.94 -1.54
N ILE A 109 3.96 1.62 -2.77
CA ILE A 109 4.21 0.25 -3.19
C ILE A 109 5.68 0.16 -3.58
N THR A 110 6.40 -0.81 -3.01
CA THR A 110 7.78 -1.03 -3.40
C THR A 110 7.90 -2.26 -4.29
N ALA A 111 8.93 -2.30 -5.11
CA ALA A 111 9.29 -3.43 -5.92
C ALA A 111 10.81 -3.54 -5.97
N ASN A 112 11.33 -4.73 -6.21
CA ASN A 112 12.76 -4.89 -6.45
C ASN A 112 13.12 -4.26 -7.80
N GLU A 113 12.20 -4.38 -8.76
CA GLU A 113 12.36 -3.82 -10.09
C GLU A 113 10.99 -3.48 -10.66
N VAL A 114 10.83 -2.25 -11.15
CA VAL A 114 9.59 -1.85 -11.82
C VAL A 114 9.61 -2.42 -13.24
N ASN A 115 9.01 -3.58 -13.39
CA ASN A 115 9.08 -4.38 -14.62
C ASN A 115 7.68 -4.90 -14.98
N LYS A 116 7.24 -4.60 -16.20
CA LYS A 116 5.92 -5.01 -16.72
C LYS A 116 5.74 -6.53 -16.74
N ASP A 117 6.84 -7.29 -16.80
CA ASP A 117 6.75 -8.75 -16.79
C ASP A 117 6.47 -9.31 -15.40
N LYS A 118 6.72 -8.53 -14.36
CA LYS A 118 6.59 -8.96 -12.97
C LYS A 118 5.46 -8.27 -12.23
N ILE A 119 4.96 -7.16 -12.73
CA ILE A 119 3.91 -6.38 -12.08
C ILE A 119 2.67 -6.36 -12.97
N ASN A 120 1.52 -6.64 -12.38
CA ASN A 120 0.25 -6.69 -13.09
C ASN A 120 -0.11 -5.33 -13.69
N GLU A 121 -0.64 -5.32 -14.90
CA GLU A 121 -1.06 -4.11 -15.60
C GLU A 121 -2.08 -3.30 -14.81
N GLU A 122 -2.97 -3.98 -14.08
CA GLU A 122 -3.96 -3.30 -13.23
C GLU A 122 -3.27 -2.46 -12.16
N ILE A 123 -2.19 -2.99 -11.56
CA ILE A 123 -1.42 -2.25 -10.56
C ILE A 123 -0.80 -1.00 -11.19
N PHE A 124 -0.20 -1.13 -12.38
CA PHE A 124 0.39 0.01 -13.08
C PHE A 124 -0.64 1.11 -13.37
N SER A 125 -1.88 0.72 -13.68
CA SER A 125 -2.93 1.70 -14.01
C SER A 125 -3.40 2.50 -12.79
N LEU A 126 -3.15 1.99 -11.58
CA LEU A 126 -3.66 2.57 -10.34
C LEU A 126 -2.61 3.40 -9.57
N VAL A 127 -1.37 3.42 -10.05
CA VAL A 127 -0.26 4.03 -9.30
C VAL A 127 0.47 5.08 -10.11
N ALA A 128 1.06 6.06 -9.41
CA ALA A 128 2.05 6.95 -9.99
C ALA A 128 3.44 6.31 -9.84
N ARG A 129 4.35 6.65 -10.73
CA ARG A 129 5.72 6.14 -10.69
C ARG A 129 6.71 7.28 -10.56
N ILE A 130 7.76 7.03 -9.83
CA ILE A 130 8.89 7.96 -9.70
C ILE A 130 10.09 7.37 -10.41
#